data_fd4c02b3b9711813288bbbbd764b9c79
#
_entry.id   fd4c02b3b9711813288bbbbd764b9c79
#
_cell.length_a   1.000
_cell.length_b   1.000
_cell.length_c   1.000
_cell.angle_alpha   90.00
_cell.angle_beta   90.00
_cell.angle_gamma   90.00
#
_symmetry.space_group_name_H-M   'P 1'
#
loop_
_entity.id
_entity.type
_entity.pdbx_description
1 polymer ?
#
loop_
_entity_poly.entity_id
_entity_poly.type
_entity_poly.pdbx_seq_one_letter_code
_entity_poly.pdbx_strand_id
1 'polypeptide(L)'
;MASHKGWDDASGIGRDLLVGAALGVPAIQGDWRGDLEAGGSMLLAGGTTFALKELIHERRPDRSDNKSFPSGHTSVSFAAAASLEKRYGWEAGLPALLVASFVGVPRVEGDKHYVRDVLAGALIGSASGLLLTSRHDSRVRLMPWAGTGGGGIDVAMRF
;
A
#
# COMPACT_ATOMS: atom_id res chain seq x y z
N MET A 1 -20.92 -12.76 11.43
CA MET A 1 -19.80 -12.86 10.46
C MET A 1 -19.98 -11.78 9.41
N ALA A 2 -18.91 -11.06 9.04
CA ALA A 2 -18.98 -10.10 7.93
C ALA A 2 -19.28 -10.87 6.64
N SER A 3 -20.10 -10.28 5.76
CA SER A 3 -20.37 -10.88 4.44
C SER A 3 -19.12 -10.79 3.55
N HIS A 4 -19.00 -11.65 2.54
CA HIS A 4 -17.91 -11.58 1.55
C HIS A 4 -17.79 -10.18 0.93
N LYS A 5 -18.91 -9.49 0.73
CA LYS A 5 -18.94 -8.09 0.28
C LYS A 5 -18.28 -7.14 1.29
N GLY A 6 -18.59 -7.31 2.59
CA GLY A 6 -17.97 -6.46 3.63
C GLY A 6 -16.45 -6.60 3.71
N TRP A 7 -15.94 -7.81 3.50
CA TRP A 7 -14.49 -8.04 3.42
C TRP A 7 -13.84 -7.38 2.19
N ASP A 8 -14.52 -7.45 1.04
CA ASP A 8 -14.07 -6.81 -0.21
C ASP A 8 -14.03 -5.29 -0.06
N ASP A 9 -15.10 -4.70 0.49
CA ASP A 9 -15.20 -3.26 0.74
C ASP A 9 -14.10 -2.79 1.72
N ALA A 10 -13.85 -3.52 2.82
CA ALA A 10 -12.81 -3.19 3.78
C ALA A 10 -11.41 -3.21 3.15
N SER A 11 -11.12 -4.20 2.30
CA SER A 11 -9.86 -4.27 1.56
C SER A 11 -9.71 -3.12 0.57
N GLY A 12 -10.78 -2.77 -0.14
CA GLY A 12 -10.82 -1.65 -1.08
C GLY A 12 -10.54 -0.31 -0.39
N ILE A 13 -11.26 -0.03 0.70
CA ILE A 13 -11.09 1.20 1.50
C ILE A 13 -9.65 1.32 2.01
N GLY A 14 -9.10 0.24 2.59
CA GLY A 14 -7.73 0.26 3.10
C GLY A 14 -6.69 0.54 2.01
N ARG A 15 -6.83 -0.07 0.84
CA ARG A 15 -5.99 0.22 -0.33
C ARG A 15 -6.11 1.68 -0.77
N ASP A 16 -7.32 2.19 -0.90
CA ASP A 16 -7.57 3.53 -1.42
C ASP A 16 -7.06 4.61 -0.45
N LEU A 17 -7.16 4.36 0.86
CA LEU A 17 -6.53 5.20 1.88
C LEU A 17 -5.00 5.23 1.75
N LEU A 18 -4.37 4.08 1.51
CA LEU A 18 -2.92 4.02 1.30
C LEU A 18 -2.47 4.71 0.02
N VAL A 19 -3.19 4.50 -1.08
CA VAL A 19 -2.93 5.20 -2.35
C VAL A 19 -3.08 6.72 -2.15
N GLY A 20 -4.15 7.15 -1.50
CA GLY A 20 -4.37 8.55 -1.16
C GLY A 20 -3.28 9.13 -0.27
N ALA A 21 -2.80 8.39 0.74
CA ALA A 21 -1.70 8.81 1.60
C ALA A 21 -0.36 8.89 0.84
N ALA A 22 -0.06 7.88 0.00
CA ALA A 22 1.20 7.81 -0.74
C ALA A 22 1.34 8.93 -1.79
N LEU A 23 0.23 9.44 -2.31
CA LEU A 23 0.21 10.59 -3.22
C LEU A 23 -0.06 11.91 -2.47
N GLY A 24 -0.92 11.90 -1.46
CA GLY A 24 -1.30 13.11 -0.74
C GLY A 24 -0.21 13.67 0.17
N VAL A 25 0.56 12.82 0.83
CA VAL A 25 1.64 13.28 1.72
C VAL A 25 2.73 14.02 0.95
N PRO A 26 3.28 13.50 -0.17
CA PRO A 26 4.21 14.25 -1.00
C PRO A 26 3.60 15.54 -1.55
N ALA A 27 2.36 15.48 -2.08
CA ALA A 27 1.69 16.63 -2.67
C ALA A 27 1.55 17.81 -1.69
N ILE A 28 1.12 17.53 -0.44
CA ILE A 28 1.00 18.56 0.60
C ILE A 28 2.36 19.16 0.96
N GLN A 29 3.44 18.38 0.85
CA GLN A 29 4.81 18.85 1.12
C GLN A 29 5.48 19.51 -0.09
N GLY A 30 4.80 19.60 -1.24
CA GLY A 30 5.38 20.11 -2.49
C GLY A 30 6.47 19.19 -3.07
N ASP A 31 6.45 17.93 -2.67
CA ASP A 31 7.42 16.91 -3.06
C ASP A 31 6.95 16.15 -4.31
N TRP A 32 6.91 16.85 -5.45
CA TRP A 32 6.48 16.28 -6.73
C TRP A 32 7.25 15.01 -7.14
N ARG A 33 8.52 14.92 -6.71
CA ARG A 33 9.33 13.72 -6.95
C ARG A 33 8.81 12.54 -6.14
N GLY A 34 8.37 12.77 -4.91
CA GLY A 34 7.70 11.76 -4.09
C GLY A 34 6.44 11.23 -4.74
N ASP A 35 5.62 12.13 -5.31
CA ASP A 35 4.42 11.75 -6.06
C ASP A 35 4.74 10.84 -7.26
N LEU A 36 5.74 11.22 -8.07
CA LEU A 36 6.16 10.42 -9.22
C LEU A 36 6.73 9.05 -8.82
N GLU A 37 7.56 9.01 -7.77
CA GLU A 37 8.17 7.78 -7.28
C GLU A 37 7.10 6.85 -6.65
N ALA A 38 6.17 7.39 -5.87
CA ALA A 38 5.07 6.61 -5.30
C ALA A 38 4.11 6.11 -6.39
N GLY A 39 3.70 6.98 -7.31
CA GLY A 39 2.87 6.62 -8.46
C GLY A 39 3.53 5.56 -9.32
N GLY A 40 4.81 5.74 -9.66
CA GLY A 40 5.61 4.78 -10.41
C GLY A 40 5.72 3.43 -9.71
N SER A 41 5.92 3.42 -8.39
CA SER A 41 5.99 2.20 -7.58
C SER A 41 4.68 1.41 -7.61
N MET A 42 3.55 2.10 -7.46
CA MET A 42 2.23 1.48 -7.53
C MET A 42 1.90 0.97 -8.94
N LEU A 43 2.28 1.71 -9.97
CA LEU A 43 2.12 1.28 -11.37
C LEU A 43 2.99 0.07 -11.67
N LEU A 44 4.23 0.03 -11.22
CA LEU A 44 5.10 -1.13 -11.39
C LEU A 44 4.53 -2.36 -10.68
N ALA A 45 4.10 -2.22 -9.43
CA ALA A 45 3.49 -3.31 -8.67
C ALA A 45 2.20 -3.81 -9.32
N GLY A 46 1.31 -2.91 -9.72
CA GLY A 46 0.06 -3.22 -10.40
C GLY A 46 0.28 -3.86 -11.77
N GLY A 47 1.20 -3.32 -12.57
CA GLY A 47 1.56 -3.84 -13.89
C GLY A 47 2.19 -5.23 -13.81
N THR A 48 3.12 -5.44 -12.87
CA THR A 48 3.73 -6.76 -12.62
C THR A 48 2.65 -7.77 -12.20
N THR A 49 1.78 -7.38 -11.28
CA THR A 49 0.65 -8.22 -10.84
C THR A 49 -0.28 -8.56 -12.00
N PHE A 50 -0.61 -7.57 -12.83
CA PHE A 50 -1.46 -7.79 -14.01
C PHE A 50 -0.81 -8.77 -14.99
N ALA A 51 0.46 -8.58 -15.32
CA ALA A 51 1.19 -9.48 -16.22
C ALA A 51 1.25 -10.92 -15.68
N LEU A 52 1.51 -11.08 -14.37
CA LEU A 52 1.51 -12.41 -13.75
C LEU A 52 0.13 -13.06 -13.77
N LYS A 53 -0.96 -12.32 -13.61
CA LYS A 53 -2.33 -12.84 -13.72
C LYS A 53 -2.68 -13.34 -15.12
N GLU A 54 -2.12 -12.72 -16.15
CA GLU A 54 -2.32 -13.18 -17.53
C GLU A 54 -1.43 -14.40 -17.88
N LEU A 55 -0.35 -14.63 -17.14
CA LEU A 55 0.52 -15.79 -17.31
C LEU A 55 0.12 -16.99 -16.43
N ILE A 56 -0.36 -16.69 -15.20
CA ILE A 56 -0.67 -17.72 -14.19
C ILE A 56 -2.19 -17.75 -13.98
N HIS A 57 -2.84 -18.71 -14.62
CA HIS A 57 -4.29 -18.92 -14.55
C HIS A 57 -4.66 -19.72 -13.29
N GLU A 58 -4.58 -19.07 -12.12
CA GLU A 58 -4.94 -19.72 -10.86
C GLU A 58 -6.38 -19.40 -10.46
N ARG A 59 -7.17 -20.43 -10.20
CA ARG A 59 -8.56 -20.29 -9.78
C ARG A 59 -8.66 -19.74 -8.36
N ARG A 60 -9.55 -18.78 -8.16
CA ARG A 60 -9.83 -18.21 -6.82
C ARG A 60 -10.45 -19.25 -5.89
N PRO A 61 -10.30 -19.09 -4.55
CA PRO A 61 -11.00 -19.95 -3.58
C PRO A 61 -12.52 -19.94 -3.77
N ASP A 62 -13.14 -18.78 -4.03
CA ASP A 62 -14.58 -18.63 -4.31
C ASP A 62 -15.00 -19.08 -5.72
N ARG A 63 -14.04 -19.50 -6.54
CA ARG A 63 -14.22 -19.98 -7.91
C ARG A 63 -14.82 -18.95 -8.89
N SER A 64 -14.78 -17.66 -8.54
CA SER A 64 -15.35 -16.58 -9.37
C SER A 64 -14.61 -16.38 -10.70
N ASP A 65 -13.29 -16.53 -10.69
CA ASP A 65 -12.44 -16.43 -11.90
C ASP A 65 -11.10 -17.21 -11.73
N ASN A 66 -10.24 -17.14 -12.76
CA ASN A 66 -8.92 -17.78 -12.77
C ASN A 66 -7.78 -16.75 -12.61
N LYS A 67 -8.00 -15.64 -11.92
CA LYS A 67 -7.03 -14.56 -11.71
C LYS A 67 -6.70 -14.37 -10.23
N SER A 68 -6.48 -15.49 -9.50
CA SER A 68 -6.15 -15.42 -8.07
C SER A 68 -4.75 -14.85 -7.86
N PHE A 69 -3.74 -15.46 -8.45
CA PHE A 69 -2.32 -15.13 -8.20
C PHE A 69 -1.79 -14.02 -9.12
N PRO A 70 -1.03 -13.07 -8.56
CA PRO A 70 -0.94 -12.66 -7.16
C PRO A 70 -2.04 -11.65 -6.78
N SER A 71 -2.14 -11.26 -5.48
CA SER A 71 -3.14 -10.30 -5.00
C SER A 71 -2.81 -8.86 -5.40
N GLY A 72 -3.65 -8.26 -6.28
CA GLY A 72 -3.46 -6.88 -6.74
C GLY A 72 -3.71 -5.82 -5.67
N HIS A 73 -4.73 -6.01 -4.81
CA HIS A 73 -4.97 -5.10 -3.68
C HIS A 73 -3.75 -5.03 -2.77
N THR A 74 -3.18 -6.20 -2.45
CA THR A 74 -2.01 -6.28 -1.58
C THR A 74 -0.77 -5.68 -2.23
N SER A 75 -0.52 -5.94 -3.51
CA SER A 75 0.68 -5.43 -4.18
C SER A 75 0.69 -3.89 -4.26
N VAL A 76 -0.41 -3.27 -4.61
CA VAL A 76 -0.52 -1.81 -4.64
C VAL A 76 -0.41 -1.21 -3.23
N SER A 77 -1.06 -1.83 -2.23
CA SER A 77 -1.00 -1.35 -0.85
C SER A 77 0.41 -1.41 -0.27
N PHE A 78 1.14 -2.50 -0.51
CA PHE A 78 2.53 -2.62 -0.05
C PHE A 78 3.49 -1.73 -0.83
N ALA A 79 3.23 -1.45 -2.12
CA ALA A 79 4.00 -0.46 -2.87
C ALA A 79 3.83 0.95 -2.30
N ALA A 80 2.60 1.35 -2.00
CA ALA A 80 2.30 2.62 -1.34
C ALA A 80 2.97 2.73 0.04
N ALA A 81 2.84 1.69 0.88
CA ALA A 81 3.43 1.66 2.21
C ALA A 81 4.96 1.69 2.19
N ALA A 82 5.58 0.89 1.31
CA ALA A 82 7.03 0.86 1.16
C ALA A 82 7.59 2.18 0.60
N SER A 83 6.85 2.85 -0.29
CA SER A 83 7.22 4.20 -0.76
C SER A 83 7.19 5.22 0.37
N LEU A 84 6.16 5.22 1.20
CA LEU A 84 6.06 6.11 2.38
C LEU A 84 7.21 5.84 3.36
N GLU A 85 7.48 4.57 3.67
CA GLU A 85 8.59 4.17 4.56
C GLU A 85 9.93 4.63 4.02
N LYS A 86 10.23 4.28 2.77
CA LYS A 86 11.52 4.60 2.15
C LYS A 86 11.77 6.09 2.08
N ARG A 87 10.72 6.87 1.78
CA ARG A 87 10.82 8.31 1.56
C ARG A 87 10.84 9.10 2.85
N TYR A 88 9.93 8.81 3.78
CA TYR A 88 9.70 9.61 4.99
C TYR A 88 10.11 8.93 6.29
N GLY A 89 10.55 7.68 6.21
CA GLY A 89 11.02 6.92 7.37
C GLY A 89 9.92 6.13 8.07
N TRP A 90 10.33 5.46 9.16
CA TRP A 90 9.49 4.49 9.86
C TRP A 90 8.23 5.09 10.49
N GLU A 91 8.24 6.40 10.84
CA GLU A 91 7.08 7.07 11.42
C GLU A 91 5.88 7.13 10.45
N ALA A 92 6.15 7.30 9.14
CA ALA A 92 5.13 7.20 8.11
C ALA A 92 4.94 5.75 7.65
N GLY A 93 6.02 4.98 7.59
CA GLY A 93 6.05 3.62 7.07
C GLY A 93 5.33 2.62 7.95
N LEU A 94 5.52 2.65 9.28
CA LEU A 94 4.92 1.67 10.17
C LEU A 94 3.38 1.68 10.14
N PRO A 95 2.69 2.84 10.29
CA PRO A 95 1.24 2.88 10.12
C PRO A 95 0.78 2.40 8.74
N ALA A 96 1.49 2.80 7.69
CA ALA A 96 1.16 2.39 6.32
C ALA A 96 1.31 0.87 6.13
N LEU A 97 2.37 0.26 6.67
CA LEU A 97 2.58 -1.19 6.62
C LEU A 97 1.52 -1.96 7.41
N LEU A 98 1.07 -1.44 8.55
CA LEU A 98 -0.02 -2.04 9.32
C LEU A 98 -1.32 -2.05 8.50
N VAL A 99 -1.66 -0.93 7.83
CA VAL A 99 -2.83 -0.86 6.95
C VAL A 99 -2.66 -1.77 5.75
N ALA A 100 -1.48 -1.83 5.11
CA ALA A 100 -1.21 -2.71 3.98
C ALA A 100 -1.36 -4.20 4.37
N SER A 101 -0.88 -4.56 5.56
CA SER A 101 -1.06 -5.92 6.11
C SER A 101 -2.54 -6.23 6.36
N PHE A 102 -3.27 -5.26 6.93
CA PHE A 102 -4.72 -5.40 7.10
C PHE A 102 -5.44 -5.58 5.76
N VAL A 103 -5.05 -4.88 4.68
CA VAL A 103 -5.66 -5.06 3.35
C VAL A 103 -5.57 -6.51 2.85
N GLY A 104 -4.52 -7.24 3.21
CA GLY A 104 -4.35 -8.65 2.84
C GLY A 104 -5.32 -9.61 3.54
N VAL A 105 -5.69 -9.34 4.80
CA VAL A 105 -6.57 -10.22 5.59
C VAL A 105 -7.95 -10.38 4.97
N PRO A 106 -8.69 -9.31 4.63
CA PRO A 106 -9.97 -9.41 3.94
C PRO A 106 -9.92 -10.16 2.60
N ARG A 107 -8.76 -10.18 1.93
CA ARG A 107 -8.62 -10.93 0.66
C ARG A 107 -8.65 -12.44 0.88
N VAL A 108 -8.17 -12.90 2.02
CA VAL A 108 -8.22 -14.31 2.41
C VAL A 108 -9.57 -14.66 3.02
N GLU A 109 -10.05 -13.87 3.97
CA GLU A 109 -11.34 -14.09 4.66
C GLU A 109 -12.56 -13.97 3.73
N GLY A 110 -12.44 -13.20 2.64
CA GLY A 110 -13.44 -13.06 1.60
C GLY A 110 -13.34 -14.09 0.48
N ASP A 111 -12.49 -15.13 0.61
CA ASP A 111 -12.25 -16.17 -0.40
C ASP A 111 -11.84 -15.64 -1.78
N LYS A 112 -11.25 -14.44 -1.85
CA LYS A 112 -10.77 -13.84 -3.10
C LYS A 112 -9.37 -14.29 -3.48
N HIS A 113 -8.53 -14.59 -2.48
CA HIS A 113 -7.14 -14.95 -2.66
C HIS A 113 -6.69 -15.99 -1.62
N TYR A 114 -5.74 -16.83 -2.00
CA TYR A 114 -5.00 -17.66 -1.05
C TYR A 114 -3.96 -16.82 -0.29
N VAL A 115 -3.52 -17.29 0.89
CA VAL A 115 -2.47 -16.62 1.67
C VAL A 115 -1.20 -16.38 0.83
N ARG A 116 -0.81 -17.34 0.00
CA ARG A 116 0.36 -17.22 -0.88
C ARG A 116 0.23 -16.08 -1.90
N ASP A 117 -0.99 -15.80 -2.40
CA ASP A 117 -1.24 -14.72 -3.35
C ASP A 117 -1.05 -13.36 -2.68
N VAL A 118 -1.47 -13.26 -1.42
CA VAL A 118 -1.29 -12.09 -0.57
C VAL A 118 0.19 -11.87 -0.26
N LEU A 119 0.92 -12.92 0.12
CA LEU A 119 2.36 -12.83 0.38
C LEU A 119 3.14 -12.45 -0.88
N ALA A 120 2.82 -13.06 -2.03
CA ALA A 120 3.44 -12.69 -3.31
C ALA A 120 3.13 -11.23 -3.68
N GLY A 121 1.88 -10.79 -3.50
CA GLY A 121 1.50 -9.39 -3.69
C GLY A 121 2.29 -8.44 -2.78
N ALA A 122 2.44 -8.79 -1.50
CA ALA A 122 3.22 -8.00 -0.54
C ALA A 122 4.70 -7.89 -0.96
N LEU A 123 5.31 -8.97 -1.42
CA LEU A 123 6.70 -8.97 -1.92
C LEU A 123 6.85 -8.09 -3.17
N ILE A 124 5.96 -8.24 -4.16
CA ILE A 124 5.96 -7.43 -5.39
C ILE A 124 5.82 -5.94 -5.04
N GLY A 125 4.85 -5.61 -4.18
CA GLY A 125 4.61 -4.24 -3.77
C GLY A 125 5.80 -3.65 -3.02
N SER A 126 6.30 -4.35 -2.00
CA SER A 126 7.46 -3.88 -1.22
C SER A 126 8.70 -3.70 -2.10
N ALA A 127 8.99 -4.64 -2.99
CA ALA A 127 10.11 -4.51 -3.93
C ALA A 127 9.94 -3.28 -4.83
N SER A 128 8.75 -3.07 -5.40
CA SER A 128 8.46 -1.92 -6.26
C SER A 128 8.65 -0.58 -5.53
N GLY A 129 8.13 -0.47 -4.30
CA GLY A 129 8.28 0.72 -3.47
C GLY A 129 9.73 1.00 -3.10
N LEU A 130 10.45 -0.03 -2.65
CA LEU A 130 11.86 0.13 -2.26
C LEU A 130 12.79 0.40 -3.44
N LEU A 131 12.51 -0.12 -4.63
CA LEU A 131 13.35 0.07 -5.81
C LEU A 131 13.16 1.46 -6.44
N LEU A 132 11.93 1.94 -6.54
CA LEU A 132 11.62 3.20 -7.25
C LEU A 132 11.64 4.43 -6.35
N THR A 133 11.56 4.26 -5.03
CA THR A 133 11.51 5.41 -4.11
C THR A 133 12.90 5.73 -3.56
N SER A 134 13.24 7.02 -3.54
CA SER A 134 14.42 7.57 -2.90
C SER A 134 14.06 8.21 -1.55
N ARG A 135 15.01 8.32 -0.62
CA ARG A 135 14.79 9.04 0.64
C ARG A 135 14.55 10.52 0.38
N HIS A 136 13.59 11.07 1.10
CA HIS A 136 13.33 12.50 1.06
C HIS A 136 14.33 13.23 1.97
N ASP A 137 15.17 14.05 1.37
CA ASP A 137 16.10 14.92 2.10
C ASP A 137 15.40 16.26 2.36
N SER A 138 14.34 16.25 3.20
CA SER A 138 13.64 17.47 3.55
C SER A 138 14.22 18.11 4.80
N ARG A 139 14.45 19.41 4.72
CA ARG A 139 14.75 20.27 5.89
C ARG A 139 13.54 20.43 6.82
N VAL A 140 12.36 20.04 6.38
CA VAL A 140 11.08 20.15 7.12
C VAL A 140 10.46 18.77 7.22
N ARG A 141 10.18 18.31 8.44
CA ARG A 141 9.40 17.10 8.71
C ARG A 141 8.07 17.49 9.32
N LEU A 142 6.99 16.98 8.74
CA LEU A 142 5.65 17.08 9.30
C LEU A 142 5.28 15.71 9.88
N MET A 143 5.04 15.64 11.18
CA MET A 143 4.65 14.41 11.86
C MET A 143 3.26 14.59 12.46
N PRO A 144 2.23 13.92 11.92
CA PRO A 144 0.93 13.89 12.57
C PRO A 144 1.02 13.06 13.87
N TRP A 145 0.42 13.57 14.92
CA TRP A 145 0.27 12.84 16.17
C TRP A 145 -1.18 12.84 16.63
N ALA A 146 -1.58 11.77 17.32
CA ALA A 146 -2.89 11.67 17.95
C ALA A 146 -2.74 11.04 19.35
N GLY A 147 -3.45 11.57 20.32
CA GLY A 147 -3.49 11.09 21.70
C GLY A 147 -4.87 11.27 22.32
N THR A 148 -5.05 10.79 23.53
CA THR A 148 -6.34 10.83 24.25
C THR A 148 -6.86 12.24 24.53
N GLY A 149 -6.02 13.27 24.41
CA GLY A 149 -6.38 14.67 24.61
C GLY A 149 -6.44 15.52 23.33
N GLY A 150 -6.25 14.92 22.16
CA GLY A 150 -6.26 15.64 20.88
C GLY A 150 -5.29 15.08 19.86
N GLY A 151 -5.20 15.74 18.72
CA GLY A 151 -4.25 15.42 17.65
C GLY A 151 -3.72 16.69 17.02
N GLY A 152 -2.56 16.63 16.40
CA GLY A 152 -1.91 17.77 15.76
C GLY A 152 -0.86 17.33 14.74
N ILE A 153 -0.13 18.31 14.23
CA ILE A 153 1.00 18.11 13.32
C ILE A 153 2.24 18.77 13.94
N ASP A 154 3.26 17.97 14.22
CA ASP A 154 4.58 18.49 14.60
C ASP A 154 5.36 18.89 13.36
N VAL A 155 5.99 20.07 13.41
CA VAL A 155 6.84 20.61 12.35
C VAL A 155 8.27 20.66 12.87
N ALA A 156 9.13 19.77 12.39
CA ALA A 156 10.56 19.79 12.68
C ALA A 156 11.33 20.36 11.50
N MET A 157 12.17 21.40 11.75
CA MET A 157 13.04 21.99 10.73
C MET A 157 14.51 21.68 11.07
N ARG A 158 15.28 21.19 10.07
CA ARG A 158 16.74 21.14 10.13
C ARG A 158 17.30 22.38 9.43
N PHE A 159 18.14 23.13 10.14
CA PHE A 159 18.87 24.26 9.60
C PHE A 159 20.23 23.83 9.07
#